data_e344b441f71036996c280158c905ac7f
#
_entry.id   e344b441f71036996c280158c905ac7f
#
_cell.length_a   1.000
_cell.length_b   1.000
_cell.length_c   1.000
_cell.angle_alpha   90.00
_cell.angle_beta   90.00
_cell.angle_gamma   90.00
#
_symmetry.space_group_name_H-M   'P 1'
#
loop_
_entity.id
_entity.type
_entity.pdbx_description
1 polymer ?
#
loop_
_entity_poly.entity_id
_entity_poly.type
_entity_poly.pdbx_seq_one_letter_code
_entity_poly.pdbx_strand_id
1 'polypeptide(L)'
;LETTVIPHAIGHDVQYERRTLVLLAIGFGLVGLDRWIIASLFPHMMKDLGLTYQQLGSLIGILGIAWGVCSTVMGRLSDSIGRRNIMIAAMVTFSLLSSLSGFASGFMSLLLIRAVMGVAEGAFTPTSVAAVGEASHPSRRGFNQGLQLSMFALMGLGLAPIVATQLLRVVPSWHWVFAISAIPGLIVAALIALMLRDKPRHVGASIDAASVGAASALRWRALFGSRNVVLSMLATLCAMAGIFVIGAMVPEYLVDYLHLDTTQMGFVVSAIGFGGFLGEFGLAGVSDFAGRRLTAVVSFVGAAAALYVFAQIGASPWLLFIALFVLSFFALGLLGLFTGPIATEAAPVGLVASAIGIVSGTGEIFGGGVAPAIAGFIAQHYGIQFTLQFALGGLICGALVATFLVETAPRHVARRAGAPAVQ
;
A
#
# COMPACT_ATOMS: atom_id res chain seq x y z
N LEU A 1 -11.41 -33.04 -46.20
CA LEU A 1 -10.15 -32.45 -45.68
C LEU A 1 -10.46 -31.04 -45.22
N GLU A 2 -10.99 -30.90 -43.97
CA GLU A 2 -11.14 -29.64 -43.28
C GLU A 2 -9.76 -29.25 -42.74
N THR A 3 -9.16 -28.22 -43.30
CA THR A 3 -7.97 -27.55 -42.76
C THR A 3 -8.38 -26.78 -41.50
N THR A 4 -8.14 -27.39 -40.35
CA THR A 4 -8.19 -26.72 -39.06
C THR A 4 -7.15 -25.61 -39.08
N VAL A 5 -7.60 -24.37 -39.26
CA VAL A 5 -6.79 -23.17 -39.09
C VAL A 5 -6.47 -23.06 -37.60
N ILE A 6 -5.26 -23.46 -37.24
CA ILE A 6 -4.71 -23.20 -35.92
C ILE A 6 -4.61 -21.67 -35.79
N PRO A 7 -5.27 -21.02 -34.79
CA PRO A 7 -5.11 -19.59 -34.60
C PRO A 7 -3.62 -19.33 -34.32
N HIS A 8 -3.00 -18.54 -35.17
CA HIS A 8 -1.65 -18.05 -34.94
C HIS A 8 -1.60 -17.50 -33.49
N ALA A 9 -0.75 -18.10 -32.68
CA ALA A 9 -0.40 -17.55 -31.37
C ALA A 9 0.11 -16.12 -31.62
N ILE A 10 -0.73 -15.14 -31.32
CA ILE A 10 -0.36 -13.72 -31.38
C ILE A 10 0.83 -13.59 -30.42
N GLY A 11 2.03 -13.38 -30.99
CA GLY A 11 3.26 -13.27 -30.22
C GLY A 11 3.08 -12.23 -29.12
N HIS A 12 3.52 -12.54 -27.90
CA HIS A 12 3.41 -11.65 -26.75
C HIS A 12 4.08 -10.29 -27.07
N ASP A 13 3.32 -9.20 -26.93
CA ASP A 13 3.79 -7.84 -27.21
C ASP A 13 4.61 -7.30 -26.03
N VAL A 14 5.91 -7.61 -26.02
CA VAL A 14 6.86 -7.19 -24.96
C VAL A 14 6.95 -5.66 -24.86
N GLN A 15 6.76 -4.94 -25.96
CA GLN A 15 6.84 -3.48 -25.92
C GLN A 15 5.60 -2.89 -25.22
N TYR A 16 4.43 -3.46 -25.46
CA TYR A 16 3.21 -3.08 -24.76
C TYR A 16 3.29 -3.44 -23.27
N GLU A 17 3.81 -4.64 -22.91
CA GLU A 17 4.04 -5.04 -21.53
C GLU A 17 4.89 -4.03 -20.79
N ARG A 18 6.08 -3.67 -21.35
CA ARG A 18 6.99 -2.71 -20.72
C ARG A 18 6.37 -1.31 -20.55
N ARG A 19 5.71 -0.82 -21.59
CA ARG A 19 5.04 0.50 -21.55
C ARG A 19 3.93 0.53 -20.51
N THR A 20 3.09 -0.50 -20.46
CA THR A 20 2.01 -0.63 -19.49
C THR A 20 2.57 -0.71 -18.07
N LEU A 21 3.60 -1.53 -17.85
CA LEU A 21 4.24 -1.67 -16.55
C LEU A 21 4.80 -0.32 -16.06
N VAL A 22 5.62 0.35 -16.86
CA VAL A 22 6.25 1.63 -16.46
C VAL A 22 5.19 2.69 -16.19
N LEU A 23 4.19 2.82 -17.07
CA LEU A 23 3.14 3.81 -16.92
C LEU A 23 2.30 3.59 -15.65
N LEU A 24 1.87 2.34 -15.41
CA LEU A 24 1.03 2.02 -14.25
C LEU A 24 1.85 1.94 -12.94
N ALA A 25 3.14 1.62 -13.00
CA ALA A 25 4.06 1.71 -11.87
C ALA A 25 4.26 3.17 -11.42
N ILE A 26 4.49 4.09 -12.36
CA ILE A 26 4.55 5.53 -12.06
C ILE A 26 3.18 6.00 -11.54
N GLY A 27 2.08 5.60 -12.17
CA GLY A 27 0.73 5.95 -11.72
C GLY A 27 0.47 5.52 -10.28
N PHE A 28 0.85 4.30 -9.91
CA PHE A 28 0.69 3.81 -8.54
C PHE A 28 1.65 4.48 -7.55
N GLY A 29 2.84 4.84 -8.01
CA GLY A 29 3.77 5.68 -7.25
C GLY A 29 3.19 7.06 -6.94
N LEU A 30 2.49 7.69 -7.90
CA LEU A 30 1.83 8.98 -7.69
C LEU A 30 0.66 8.88 -6.71
N VAL A 31 -0.09 7.77 -6.72
CA VAL A 31 -1.09 7.48 -5.66
C VAL A 31 -0.42 7.49 -4.29
N GLY A 32 0.73 6.83 -4.15
CA GLY A 32 1.51 6.87 -2.91
C GLY A 32 1.96 8.27 -2.54
N LEU A 33 2.47 9.05 -3.52
CA LEU A 33 2.94 10.41 -3.31
C LEU A 33 1.80 11.30 -2.80
N ASP A 34 0.63 11.29 -3.44
CA ASP A 34 -0.51 12.10 -3.05
C ASP A 34 -1.07 11.71 -1.67
N ARG A 35 -1.01 10.42 -1.33
CA ARG A 35 -1.43 9.94 -0.01
C ARG A 35 -0.53 10.46 1.10
N TRP A 36 0.80 10.44 0.92
CA TRP A 36 1.76 10.67 2.00
C TRP A 36 2.36 12.07 2.03
N ILE A 37 2.21 12.87 0.97
CA ILE A 37 2.75 14.23 0.92
C ILE A 37 2.20 15.12 2.05
N ILE A 38 0.94 14.90 2.46
CA ILE A 38 0.31 15.67 3.55
C ILE A 38 1.05 15.47 4.87
N ALA A 39 1.51 14.26 5.19
CA ALA A 39 2.22 14.00 6.45
C ALA A 39 3.51 14.85 6.56
N SER A 40 4.23 15.02 5.44
CA SER A 40 5.44 15.84 5.40
C SER A 40 5.18 17.35 5.37
N LEU A 41 3.99 17.77 4.94
CA LEU A 41 3.58 19.17 4.93
C LEU A 41 2.84 19.58 6.21
N PHE A 42 2.39 18.60 7.01
CA PHE A 42 1.52 18.84 8.14
C PHE A 42 2.10 19.77 9.20
N PRO A 43 3.41 19.76 9.52
CA PRO A 43 3.98 20.72 10.46
C PRO A 43 3.72 22.19 10.08
N HIS A 44 3.66 22.47 8.76
CA HIS A 44 3.34 23.81 8.24
C HIS A 44 1.84 24.07 8.24
N MET A 45 1.05 23.08 7.81
CA MET A 45 -0.41 23.16 7.79
C MET A 45 -1.00 23.31 9.20
N MET A 46 -0.41 22.62 10.19
CA MET A 46 -0.85 22.68 11.59
C MET A 46 -0.76 24.09 12.14
N LYS A 47 0.33 24.80 11.84
CA LYS A 47 0.52 26.20 12.27
C LYS A 47 -0.41 27.16 11.54
N ASP A 48 -0.63 26.94 10.26
CA ASP A 48 -1.39 27.86 9.39
C ASP A 48 -2.91 27.71 9.56
N LEU A 49 -3.40 26.46 9.67
CA LEU A 49 -4.82 26.13 9.78
C LEU A 49 -5.28 25.81 11.21
N GLY A 50 -4.41 25.89 12.21
CA GLY A 50 -4.73 25.55 13.60
C GLY A 50 -5.12 24.09 13.78
N LEU A 51 -4.50 23.16 13.03
CA LEU A 51 -4.82 21.74 13.09
C LEU A 51 -4.18 21.06 14.31
N THR A 52 -4.71 19.88 14.65
CA THR A 52 -4.23 19.07 15.78
C THR A 52 -3.71 17.71 15.31
N TYR A 53 -2.93 17.02 16.15
CA TYR A 53 -2.45 15.66 15.87
C TYR A 53 -3.61 14.66 15.65
N GLN A 54 -4.69 14.79 16.41
CA GLN A 54 -5.89 13.99 16.24
C GLN A 54 -6.49 14.18 14.84
N GLN A 55 -6.49 15.42 14.34
CA GLN A 55 -6.97 15.74 13.00
C GLN A 55 -6.05 15.15 11.92
N LEU A 56 -4.72 15.16 12.11
CA LEU A 56 -3.78 14.48 11.21
C LEU A 56 -4.11 12.99 11.10
N GLY A 57 -4.21 12.31 12.23
CA GLY A 57 -4.57 10.89 12.25
C GLY A 57 -5.91 10.61 11.57
N SER A 58 -6.90 11.49 11.76
CA SER A 58 -8.22 11.39 11.11
C SER A 58 -8.16 11.60 9.60
N LEU A 59 -7.33 12.54 9.10
CA LEU A 59 -7.14 12.82 7.67
C LEU A 59 -6.48 11.64 6.94
N ILE A 60 -5.50 11.00 7.57
CA ILE A 60 -4.86 9.80 7.02
C ILE A 60 -5.81 8.62 7.13
N GLY A 61 -6.51 8.50 8.25
CA GLY A 61 -7.42 7.40 8.54
C GLY A 61 -8.62 7.35 7.59
N ILE A 62 -9.29 8.48 7.34
CA ILE A 62 -10.48 8.51 6.47
C ILE A 62 -10.14 8.10 5.03
N LEU A 63 -8.98 8.52 4.53
CA LEU A 63 -8.49 8.10 3.21
C LEU A 63 -8.29 6.58 3.17
N GLY A 64 -7.61 6.00 4.17
CA GLY A 64 -7.36 4.56 4.25
C GLY A 64 -8.65 3.73 4.35
N ILE A 65 -9.64 4.17 5.14
CA ILE A 65 -10.95 3.52 5.23
C ILE A 65 -11.68 3.58 3.88
N ALA A 66 -11.75 4.77 3.27
CA ALA A 66 -12.41 4.96 1.97
C ALA A 66 -11.74 4.12 0.87
N TRP A 67 -10.42 4.08 0.85
CA TRP A 67 -9.63 3.21 -0.04
C TRP A 67 -9.98 1.73 0.16
N GLY A 68 -9.89 1.22 1.38
CA GLY A 68 -10.14 -0.19 1.68
C GLY A 68 -11.56 -0.63 1.29
N VAL A 69 -12.56 0.19 1.58
CA VAL A 69 -13.96 -0.05 1.19
C VAL A 69 -14.11 -0.02 -0.33
N CYS A 70 -13.59 1.01 -1.00
CA CYS A 70 -13.72 1.17 -2.44
C CYS A 70 -12.99 0.06 -3.22
N SER A 71 -11.78 -0.31 -2.82
CA SER A 71 -10.99 -1.32 -3.51
C SER A 71 -11.66 -2.70 -3.53
N THR A 72 -12.42 -3.06 -2.50
CA THR A 72 -13.17 -4.32 -2.44
C THR A 72 -14.30 -4.39 -3.47
N VAL A 73 -14.91 -3.25 -3.79
CA VAL A 73 -16.03 -3.14 -4.75
C VAL A 73 -15.51 -2.98 -6.18
N MET A 74 -14.50 -2.12 -6.35
CA MET A 74 -14.01 -1.70 -7.68
C MET A 74 -13.28 -2.80 -8.44
N GLY A 75 -12.70 -3.78 -7.77
CA GLY A 75 -12.10 -4.94 -8.43
C GLY A 75 -13.06 -5.64 -9.38
N ARG A 76 -14.33 -5.82 -8.97
CA ARG A 76 -15.38 -6.43 -9.81
C ARG A 76 -15.97 -5.45 -10.80
N LEU A 77 -16.18 -4.21 -10.40
CA LEU A 77 -16.80 -3.18 -11.23
C LEU A 77 -15.90 -2.83 -12.43
N SER A 78 -14.58 -2.91 -12.27
CA SER A 78 -13.61 -2.65 -13.33
C SER A 78 -13.69 -3.65 -14.50
N ASP A 79 -14.13 -4.88 -14.22
CA ASP A 79 -14.30 -5.90 -15.26
C ASP A 79 -15.52 -5.61 -16.15
N SER A 80 -16.52 -4.88 -15.64
CA SER A 80 -17.75 -4.53 -16.38
C SER A 80 -17.69 -3.18 -17.11
N ILE A 81 -17.10 -2.15 -16.48
CA ILE A 81 -17.06 -0.78 -17.03
C ILE A 81 -15.89 -0.61 -18.02
N GLY A 82 -14.82 -1.38 -17.84
CA GLY A 82 -13.56 -1.24 -18.58
C GLY A 82 -12.49 -0.60 -17.73
N ARG A 83 -11.32 -1.25 -17.66
CA ARG A 83 -10.22 -0.88 -16.74
C ARG A 83 -9.63 0.48 -17.06
N ARG A 84 -9.46 0.77 -18.37
CA ARG A 84 -8.89 2.03 -18.84
C ARG A 84 -9.68 3.25 -18.35
N ASN A 85 -11.00 3.22 -18.52
CA ASN A 85 -11.86 4.36 -18.14
C ASN A 85 -11.87 4.61 -16.63
N ILE A 86 -11.91 3.54 -15.82
CA ILE A 86 -11.83 3.66 -14.36
C ILE A 86 -10.48 4.26 -13.94
N MET A 87 -9.37 3.80 -14.50
CA MET A 87 -8.05 4.34 -14.18
C MET A 87 -7.89 5.79 -14.57
N ILE A 88 -8.42 6.23 -15.74
CA ILE A 88 -8.40 7.62 -16.17
C ILE A 88 -9.23 8.46 -15.20
N ALA A 89 -10.48 8.06 -14.92
CA ALA A 89 -11.36 8.78 -14.02
C ALA A 89 -10.76 8.89 -12.61
N ALA A 90 -10.24 7.81 -12.07
CA ALA A 90 -9.59 7.78 -10.77
C ALA A 90 -8.37 8.72 -10.73
N MET A 91 -7.46 8.61 -11.72
CA MET A 91 -6.23 9.40 -11.80
C MET A 91 -6.54 10.90 -11.92
N VAL A 92 -7.48 11.29 -12.77
CA VAL A 92 -7.93 12.70 -12.89
C VAL A 92 -8.53 13.17 -11.58
N THR A 93 -9.41 12.37 -10.97
CA THR A 93 -10.11 12.75 -9.74
C THR A 93 -9.14 12.99 -8.59
N PHE A 94 -8.23 12.04 -8.30
CA PHE A 94 -7.33 12.24 -7.17
C PHE A 94 -6.29 13.34 -7.45
N SER A 95 -5.82 13.51 -8.70
CA SER A 95 -4.92 14.61 -9.05
C SER A 95 -5.57 15.98 -8.85
N LEU A 96 -6.83 16.15 -9.27
CA LEU A 96 -7.57 17.39 -9.03
C LEU A 96 -7.83 17.64 -7.55
N LEU A 97 -8.16 16.58 -6.80
CA LEU A 97 -8.37 16.67 -5.35
C LEU A 97 -7.07 16.96 -4.60
N SER A 98 -5.93 16.44 -5.08
CA SER A 98 -4.61 16.82 -4.55
C SER A 98 -4.40 18.32 -4.68
N SER A 99 -4.59 18.88 -5.88
CA SER A 99 -4.52 20.32 -6.09
C SER A 99 -5.52 21.10 -5.23
N LEU A 100 -6.76 20.59 -5.10
CA LEU A 100 -7.80 21.22 -4.29
C LEU A 100 -7.45 21.23 -2.79
N SER A 101 -6.63 20.27 -2.32
CA SER A 101 -6.10 20.28 -0.94
C SER A 101 -5.31 21.55 -0.64
N GLY A 102 -4.66 22.16 -1.65
CA GLY A 102 -3.99 23.46 -1.52
C GLY A 102 -4.94 24.64 -1.32
N PHE A 103 -6.24 24.51 -1.54
CA PHE A 103 -7.24 25.56 -1.30
C PHE A 103 -8.08 25.28 -0.05
N ALA A 104 -7.71 24.27 0.73
CA ALA A 104 -8.47 23.92 1.93
C ALA A 104 -8.34 25.01 2.99
N SER A 105 -9.48 25.40 3.57
CA SER A 105 -9.59 26.45 4.59
C SER A 105 -9.62 25.92 6.02
N GLY A 106 -9.52 24.60 6.21
CA GLY A 106 -9.51 23.97 7.53
C GLY A 106 -9.76 22.46 7.49
N PHE A 107 -9.89 21.88 8.66
CA PHE A 107 -10.00 20.43 8.85
C PHE A 107 -11.11 19.76 8.04
N MET A 108 -12.33 20.32 8.05
CA MET A 108 -13.48 19.67 7.40
C MET A 108 -13.34 19.61 5.88
N SER A 109 -12.79 20.66 5.25
CA SER A 109 -12.53 20.66 3.81
C SER A 109 -11.47 19.63 3.43
N LEU A 110 -10.38 19.52 4.22
CA LEU A 110 -9.38 18.49 4.03
C LEU A 110 -9.94 17.07 4.22
N LEU A 111 -10.78 16.87 5.24
CA LEU A 111 -11.39 15.57 5.53
C LEU A 111 -12.26 15.07 4.36
N LEU A 112 -13.10 15.94 3.81
CA LEU A 112 -13.93 15.61 2.65
C LEU A 112 -13.08 15.30 1.41
N ILE A 113 -12.07 16.13 1.14
CA ILE A 113 -11.15 15.90 0.02
C ILE A 113 -10.47 14.54 0.18
N ARG A 114 -9.95 14.22 1.36
CA ARG A 114 -9.28 12.96 1.66
C ARG A 114 -10.21 11.74 1.55
N ALA A 115 -11.46 11.86 1.96
CA ALA A 115 -12.45 10.79 1.81
C ALA A 115 -12.69 10.47 0.33
N VAL A 116 -12.89 11.49 -0.51
CA VAL A 116 -13.10 11.29 -1.96
C VAL A 116 -11.82 10.82 -2.67
N MET A 117 -10.65 11.32 -2.26
CA MET A 117 -9.36 10.80 -2.75
C MET A 117 -9.22 9.31 -2.47
N GLY A 118 -9.55 8.86 -1.24
CA GLY A 118 -9.50 7.45 -0.89
C GLY A 118 -10.38 6.58 -1.78
N VAL A 119 -11.55 7.06 -2.18
CA VAL A 119 -12.41 6.36 -3.15
C VAL A 119 -11.73 6.26 -4.52
N ALA A 120 -11.18 7.36 -5.03
CA ALA A 120 -10.52 7.37 -6.33
C ALA A 120 -9.27 6.48 -6.35
N GLU A 121 -8.41 6.58 -5.34
CA GLU A 121 -7.20 5.79 -5.20
C GLU A 121 -7.51 4.29 -5.00
N GLY A 122 -8.57 3.99 -4.20
CA GLY A 122 -9.07 2.64 -4.01
C GLY A 122 -9.65 2.01 -5.29
N ALA A 123 -10.16 2.82 -6.22
CA ALA A 123 -10.59 2.35 -7.54
C ALA A 123 -9.41 2.09 -8.48
N PHE A 124 -8.37 2.91 -8.42
CA PHE A 124 -7.18 2.80 -9.27
C PHE A 124 -6.39 1.53 -8.97
N THR A 125 -6.18 1.21 -7.68
CA THR A 125 -5.27 0.14 -7.24
C THR A 125 -5.59 -1.23 -7.83
N PRO A 126 -6.74 -1.87 -7.57
CA PRO A 126 -7.01 -3.21 -8.08
C PRO A 126 -7.10 -3.23 -9.61
N THR A 127 -7.58 -2.13 -10.19
CA THR A 127 -7.75 -2.00 -11.64
C THR A 127 -6.40 -1.96 -12.36
N SER A 128 -5.43 -1.21 -11.83
CA SER A 128 -4.08 -1.08 -12.41
C SER A 128 -3.26 -2.37 -12.24
N VAL A 129 -3.33 -3.01 -11.06
CA VAL A 129 -2.65 -4.30 -10.81
C VAL A 129 -3.17 -5.38 -11.76
N ALA A 130 -4.48 -5.43 -11.99
CA ALA A 130 -5.09 -6.35 -12.94
C ALA A 130 -4.64 -6.04 -14.38
N ALA A 131 -4.59 -4.77 -14.78
CA ALA A 131 -4.14 -4.37 -16.11
C ALA A 131 -2.66 -4.73 -16.37
N VAL A 132 -1.76 -4.54 -15.39
CA VAL A 132 -0.37 -5.01 -15.47
C VAL A 132 -0.31 -6.53 -15.60
N GLY A 133 -1.09 -7.26 -14.78
CA GLY A 133 -1.15 -8.72 -14.85
C GLY A 133 -1.59 -9.26 -16.20
N GLU A 134 -2.53 -8.56 -16.88
CA GLU A 134 -3.01 -8.92 -18.19
C GLU A 134 -2.04 -8.59 -19.32
N ALA A 135 -1.30 -7.49 -19.19
CA ALA A 135 -0.29 -7.09 -20.16
C ALA A 135 0.99 -7.94 -20.03
N SER A 136 1.21 -8.60 -18.90
CA SER A 136 2.45 -9.32 -18.59
C SER A 136 2.46 -10.75 -19.14
N HIS A 137 3.64 -11.17 -19.59
CA HIS A 137 3.89 -12.59 -19.89
C HIS A 137 3.68 -13.44 -18.62
N PRO A 138 3.05 -14.64 -18.70
CA PRO A 138 2.75 -15.46 -17.51
C PRO A 138 3.93 -15.69 -16.57
N SER A 139 5.14 -15.88 -17.10
CA SER A 139 6.36 -16.12 -16.30
C SER A 139 6.86 -14.89 -15.54
N ARG A 140 6.43 -13.67 -15.89
CA ARG A 140 6.88 -12.40 -15.29
C ARG A 140 5.76 -11.63 -14.58
N ARG A 141 4.53 -12.15 -14.64
CA ARG A 141 3.34 -11.47 -14.11
C ARG A 141 3.50 -11.08 -12.64
N GLY A 142 3.93 -12.00 -11.80
CA GLY A 142 4.13 -11.74 -10.38
C GLY A 142 5.20 -10.68 -10.13
N PHE A 143 6.34 -10.76 -10.83
CA PHE A 143 7.40 -9.76 -10.76
C PHE A 143 6.91 -8.37 -11.16
N ASN A 144 6.21 -8.26 -12.29
CA ASN A 144 5.72 -6.98 -12.80
C ASN A 144 4.68 -6.34 -11.86
N GLN A 145 3.76 -7.14 -11.31
CA GLN A 145 2.79 -6.65 -10.32
C GLN A 145 3.49 -6.24 -9.01
N GLY A 146 4.47 -7.02 -8.54
CA GLY A 146 5.26 -6.67 -7.37
C GLY A 146 6.04 -5.37 -7.56
N LEU A 147 6.67 -5.19 -8.72
CA LEU A 147 7.39 -3.96 -9.06
C LEU A 147 6.43 -2.74 -9.11
N GLN A 148 5.24 -2.92 -9.68
CA GLN A 148 4.24 -1.86 -9.67
C GLN A 148 3.84 -1.46 -8.25
N LEU A 149 3.55 -2.44 -7.40
CA LEU A 149 3.10 -2.20 -6.02
C LEU A 149 4.16 -1.51 -5.17
N SER A 150 5.42 -1.90 -5.31
CA SER A 150 6.53 -1.30 -4.54
C SER A 150 6.80 0.17 -4.88
N MET A 151 6.35 0.64 -6.06
CA MET A 151 6.46 2.06 -6.41
C MET A 151 5.64 2.97 -5.47
N PHE A 152 4.61 2.44 -4.83
CA PHE A 152 3.87 3.15 -3.78
C PHE A 152 4.78 3.51 -2.59
N ALA A 153 5.54 2.56 -2.09
CA ALA A 153 6.49 2.81 -1.01
C ALA A 153 7.60 3.77 -1.46
N LEU A 154 8.20 3.52 -2.62
CA LEU A 154 9.30 4.33 -3.15
C LEU A 154 8.88 5.79 -3.35
N MET A 155 7.80 6.04 -4.06
CA MET A 155 7.37 7.41 -4.38
C MET A 155 6.61 8.06 -3.22
N GLY A 156 5.75 7.32 -2.53
CA GLY A 156 4.91 7.85 -1.45
C GLY A 156 5.67 8.11 -0.17
N LEU A 157 6.37 7.12 0.34
CA LEU A 157 7.08 7.22 1.61
C LEU A 157 8.56 7.59 1.44
N GLY A 158 9.14 7.35 0.25
CA GLY A 158 10.53 7.68 -0.06
C GLY A 158 10.70 9.06 -0.67
N LEU A 159 10.11 9.29 -1.84
CA LEU A 159 10.32 10.54 -2.59
C LEU A 159 9.40 11.68 -2.14
N ALA A 160 8.17 11.42 -1.71
CA ALA A 160 7.24 12.47 -1.33
C ALA A 160 7.77 13.38 -0.20
N PRO A 161 8.37 12.87 0.89
CA PRO A 161 8.96 13.74 1.92
C PRO A 161 10.06 14.63 1.36
N ILE A 162 10.92 14.11 0.49
CA ILE A 162 12.00 14.89 -0.16
C ILE A 162 11.39 15.94 -1.07
N VAL A 163 10.47 15.55 -1.95
CA VAL A 163 9.80 16.45 -2.89
C VAL A 163 9.08 17.57 -2.15
N ALA A 164 8.28 17.23 -1.14
CA ALA A 164 7.54 18.20 -0.33
C ALA A 164 8.47 19.22 0.33
N THR A 165 9.52 18.75 1.00
CA THR A 165 10.44 19.63 1.74
C THR A 165 11.34 20.46 0.83
N GLN A 166 11.75 19.95 -0.33
CA GLN A 166 12.52 20.74 -1.31
C GLN A 166 11.63 21.77 -2.05
N LEU A 167 10.39 21.40 -2.39
CA LEU A 167 9.45 22.36 -2.97
C LEU A 167 9.16 23.52 -2.02
N LEU A 168 8.99 23.26 -0.72
CA LEU A 168 8.80 24.32 0.28
C LEU A 168 9.92 25.37 0.34
N ARG A 169 11.12 25.08 -0.21
CA ARG A 169 12.22 26.05 -0.31
C ARG A 169 12.07 27.01 -1.47
N VAL A 170 11.34 26.60 -2.53
CA VAL A 170 11.24 27.36 -3.78
C VAL A 170 9.87 27.97 -4.01
N VAL A 171 8.84 27.45 -3.31
CA VAL A 171 7.46 27.97 -3.39
C VAL A 171 7.08 28.76 -2.13
N PRO A 172 6.18 29.76 -2.24
CA PRO A 172 5.83 30.65 -1.13
C PRO A 172 5.13 29.93 0.05
N SER A 173 4.44 28.80 -0.19
CA SER A 173 3.67 28.08 0.84
C SER A 173 3.36 26.65 0.44
N TRP A 174 2.93 25.83 1.44
CA TRP A 174 2.51 24.45 1.25
C TRP A 174 1.33 24.29 0.26
N HIS A 175 0.52 25.31 0.06
CA HIS A 175 -0.57 25.35 -0.93
C HIS A 175 -0.08 25.05 -2.34
N TRP A 176 1.04 25.67 -2.74
CA TRP A 176 1.67 25.48 -4.04
C TRP A 176 2.25 24.08 -4.22
N VAL A 177 2.70 23.44 -3.13
CA VAL A 177 3.19 22.07 -3.21
C VAL A 177 2.08 21.12 -3.67
N PHE A 178 0.88 21.24 -3.11
CA PHE A 178 -0.29 20.49 -3.58
C PHE A 178 -0.70 20.84 -5.00
N ALA A 179 -0.67 22.12 -5.37
CA ALA A 179 -1.01 22.54 -6.73
C ALA A 179 -0.08 21.92 -7.78
N ILE A 180 1.22 21.85 -7.49
CA ILE A 180 2.24 21.27 -8.38
C ILE A 180 2.15 19.76 -8.44
N SER A 181 1.83 19.08 -7.32
CA SER A 181 1.75 17.61 -7.26
C SER A 181 0.68 17.02 -8.17
N ALA A 182 -0.36 17.79 -8.54
CA ALA A 182 -1.39 17.34 -9.48
C ALA A 182 -0.88 17.17 -10.92
N ILE A 183 0.14 17.93 -11.34
CA ILE A 183 0.62 17.95 -12.72
C ILE A 183 1.07 16.57 -13.22
N PRO A 184 1.95 15.84 -12.51
CA PRO A 184 2.37 14.50 -12.94
C PRO A 184 1.19 13.52 -13.07
N GLY A 185 0.21 13.59 -12.18
CA GLY A 185 -0.97 12.73 -12.21
C GLY A 185 -1.84 12.98 -13.46
N LEU A 186 -2.07 14.23 -13.82
CA LEU A 186 -2.81 14.59 -15.04
C LEU A 186 -2.06 14.16 -16.31
N ILE A 187 -0.72 14.26 -16.32
CA ILE A 187 0.11 13.75 -17.42
C ILE A 187 -0.05 12.24 -17.56
N VAL A 188 0.03 11.49 -16.43
CA VAL A 188 -0.15 10.03 -16.45
C VAL A 188 -1.57 9.66 -16.87
N ALA A 189 -2.61 10.39 -16.45
CA ALA A 189 -3.98 10.18 -16.90
C ALA A 189 -4.10 10.31 -18.44
N ALA A 190 -3.49 11.34 -19.01
CA ALA A 190 -3.44 11.54 -20.47
C ALA A 190 -2.68 10.39 -21.17
N LEU A 191 -1.54 9.94 -20.60
CA LEU A 191 -0.78 8.83 -21.17
C LEU A 191 -1.55 7.49 -21.06
N ILE A 192 -2.29 7.25 -19.98
CA ILE A 192 -3.20 6.09 -19.88
C ILE A 192 -4.26 6.16 -20.99
N ALA A 193 -4.84 7.33 -21.23
CA ALA A 193 -5.83 7.52 -22.27
C ALA A 193 -5.28 7.27 -23.68
N LEU A 194 -4.01 7.58 -23.92
CA LEU A 194 -3.38 7.44 -25.23
C LEU A 194 -2.79 6.04 -25.49
N MET A 195 -2.23 5.42 -24.44
CA MET A 195 -1.36 4.25 -24.59
C MET A 195 -2.02 2.93 -24.18
N LEU A 196 -2.97 2.97 -23.23
CA LEU A 196 -3.57 1.74 -22.72
C LEU A 196 -4.67 1.23 -23.66
N ARG A 197 -4.56 -0.03 -24.04
CA ARG A 197 -5.58 -0.69 -24.89
C ARG A 197 -6.79 -1.07 -24.04
N ASP A 198 -7.98 -0.77 -24.50
CA ASP A 198 -9.22 -1.28 -23.90
C ASP A 198 -9.44 -2.72 -24.35
N LYS A 199 -9.72 -3.62 -23.43
CA LYS A 199 -10.18 -4.95 -23.82
C LYS A 199 -11.63 -4.87 -24.29
N PRO A 200 -12.01 -5.65 -25.34
CA PRO A 200 -13.41 -5.79 -25.73
C PRO A 200 -14.23 -6.21 -24.50
N ARG A 201 -15.33 -5.50 -24.25
CA ARG A 201 -16.30 -5.88 -23.22
C ARG A 201 -16.74 -7.32 -23.46
N HIS A 202 -16.51 -8.22 -22.51
CA HIS A 202 -17.26 -9.47 -22.48
C HIS A 202 -18.69 -9.14 -22.03
N VAL A 203 -19.51 -8.74 -23.00
CA VAL A 203 -20.97 -8.66 -22.87
C VAL A 203 -21.47 -10.10 -22.87
N GLY A 204 -21.67 -10.70 -21.69
CA GLY A 204 -22.21 -12.05 -21.70
C GLY A 204 -22.08 -12.86 -20.40
N ALA A 205 -22.18 -12.23 -19.25
CA ALA A 205 -22.57 -12.97 -18.04
C ALA A 205 -23.68 -12.18 -17.35
N SER A 206 -24.90 -12.43 -17.72
CA SER A 206 -26.08 -12.10 -16.88
C SER A 206 -25.93 -12.89 -15.58
N ILE A 207 -25.45 -12.23 -14.55
CA ILE A 207 -25.26 -12.84 -13.24
C ILE A 207 -26.60 -12.77 -12.52
N ASP A 208 -27.28 -13.92 -12.43
CA ASP A 208 -28.48 -14.06 -11.58
C ASP A 208 -28.12 -13.65 -10.14
N ALA A 209 -28.71 -12.56 -9.68
CA ALA A 209 -28.43 -11.98 -8.37
C ALA A 209 -28.67 -12.97 -7.19
N ALA A 210 -29.60 -13.91 -7.36
CA ALA A 210 -29.92 -14.91 -6.34
C ALA A 210 -28.84 -16.01 -6.22
N SER A 211 -28.24 -16.43 -7.34
CA SER A 211 -27.12 -17.41 -7.34
C SER A 211 -25.82 -16.81 -6.79
N VAL A 212 -25.64 -15.48 -6.91
CA VAL A 212 -24.48 -14.74 -6.39
C VAL A 212 -24.50 -14.68 -4.88
N GLY A 213 -25.64 -14.55 -4.22
CA GLY A 213 -25.76 -14.44 -2.77
C GLY A 213 -25.32 -15.73 -2.06
N ALA A 214 -25.87 -16.90 -2.45
CA ALA A 214 -25.54 -18.18 -1.85
C ALA A 214 -24.10 -18.62 -2.12
N ALA A 215 -23.62 -18.44 -3.36
CA ALA A 215 -22.23 -18.72 -3.73
C ALA A 215 -21.25 -17.79 -3.03
N SER A 216 -21.63 -16.54 -2.77
CA SER A 216 -20.86 -15.57 -2.02
C SER A 216 -20.70 -15.98 -0.55
N ALA A 217 -21.80 -16.35 0.13
CA ALA A 217 -21.77 -16.76 1.53
C ALA A 217 -20.91 -18.03 1.73
N LEU A 218 -20.95 -18.98 0.80
CA LEU A 218 -20.12 -20.18 0.84
C LEU A 218 -18.63 -19.87 0.66
N ARG A 219 -18.30 -18.90 -0.20
CA ARG A 219 -16.94 -18.39 -0.41
C ARG A 219 -16.36 -17.74 0.83
N TRP A 220 -17.12 -16.89 1.52
CA TRP A 220 -16.69 -16.25 2.76
C TRP A 220 -16.42 -17.28 3.86
N ARG A 221 -17.30 -18.27 4.04
CA ARG A 221 -17.09 -19.34 5.00
C ARG A 221 -15.81 -20.14 4.71
N ALA A 222 -15.52 -20.43 3.45
CA ALA A 222 -14.30 -21.14 3.05
C ALA A 222 -13.03 -20.31 3.38
N LEU A 223 -13.04 -19.00 3.13
CA LEU A 223 -11.92 -18.10 3.45
C LEU A 223 -11.66 -18.02 4.96
N PHE A 224 -12.70 -17.77 5.76
CA PHE A 224 -12.58 -17.72 7.23
C PHE A 224 -12.32 -19.08 7.87
N GLY A 225 -12.59 -20.18 7.17
CA GLY A 225 -12.20 -21.53 7.57
C GLY A 225 -10.70 -21.81 7.39
N SER A 226 -10.00 -21.05 6.55
CA SER A 226 -8.56 -21.17 6.38
C SER A 226 -7.80 -20.45 7.49
N ARG A 227 -7.13 -21.23 8.37
CA ARG A 227 -6.36 -20.69 9.50
C ARG A 227 -5.35 -19.63 9.07
N ASN A 228 -4.57 -19.89 8.01
CA ASN A 228 -3.55 -18.97 7.57
C ASN A 228 -4.12 -17.70 6.93
N VAL A 229 -5.30 -17.75 6.30
CA VAL A 229 -5.97 -16.54 5.80
C VAL A 229 -6.34 -15.61 6.96
N VAL A 230 -6.96 -16.16 8.02
CA VAL A 230 -7.34 -15.37 9.21
C VAL A 230 -6.11 -14.82 9.94
N LEU A 231 -5.07 -15.63 10.11
CA LEU A 231 -3.83 -15.18 10.72
C LEU A 231 -3.13 -14.11 9.87
N SER A 232 -3.19 -14.23 8.53
CA SER A 232 -2.64 -13.19 7.64
C SER A 232 -3.43 -11.88 7.74
N MET A 233 -4.75 -11.92 7.87
CA MET A 233 -5.56 -10.71 8.11
C MET A 233 -5.10 -9.98 9.37
N LEU A 234 -4.96 -10.71 10.49
CA LEU A 234 -4.52 -10.15 11.78
C LEU A 234 -3.07 -9.64 11.72
N ALA A 235 -2.18 -10.41 11.10
CA ALA A 235 -0.78 -10.04 10.97
C ALA A 235 -0.59 -8.81 10.06
N THR A 236 -1.33 -8.74 8.93
CA THR A 236 -1.31 -7.57 8.03
C THR A 236 -1.85 -6.33 8.73
N LEU A 237 -2.96 -6.46 9.50
CA LEU A 237 -3.47 -5.37 10.33
C LEU A 237 -2.39 -4.84 11.27
N CYS A 238 -1.70 -5.74 11.98
CA CYS A 238 -0.63 -5.37 12.92
C CYS A 238 0.56 -4.70 12.22
N ALA A 239 0.99 -5.23 11.07
CA ALA A 239 2.10 -4.67 10.29
C ALA A 239 1.74 -3.29 9.73
N MET A 240 0.54 -3.14 9.16
CA MET A 240 0.06 -1.85 8.63
C MET A 240 -0.18 -0.84 9.75
N ALA A 241 -0.75 -1.25 10.90
CA ALA A 241 -0.88 -0.37 12.05
C ALA A 241 0.49 0.17 12.48
N GLY A 242 1.51 -0.68 12.55
CA GLY A 242 2.88 -0.26 12.87
C GLY A 242 3.39 0.78 11.89
N ILE A 243 3.47 0.42 10.59
CA ILE A 243 4.15 1.27 9.60
C ILE A 243 3.35 2.53 9.22
N PHE A 244 2.02 2.48 9.19
CA PHE A 244 1.22 3.64 8.80
C PHE A 244 1.11 4.66 9.93
N VAL A 245 1.12 4.21 11.18
CA VAL A 245 1.27 5.12 12.33
C VAL A 245 2.63 5.81 12.28
N ILE A 246 3.70 5.09 11.97
CA ILE A 246 5.05 5.66 11.80
C ILE A 246 5.05 6.67 10.64
N GLY A 247 4.53 6.31 9.46
CA GLY A 247 4.44 7.22 8.32
C GLY A 247 3.63 8.48 8.60
N ALA A 248 2.59 8.37 9.43
CA ALA A 248 1.72 9.49 9.81
C ALA A 248 2.35 10.42 10.85
N MET A 249 2.96 9.87 11.90
CA MET A 249 3.32 10.62 13.11
C MET A 249 4.81 10.95 13.20
N VAL A 250 5.69 10.21 12.51
CA VAL A 250 7.14 10.47 12.57
C VAL A 250 7.52 11.85 12.03
N PRO A 251 6.94 12.40 10.93
CA PRO A 251 7.27 13.75 10.52
C PRO A 251 7.10 14.78 11.63
N GLU A 252 5.96 14.74 12.34
CA GLU A 252 5.70 15.63 13.48
C GLU A 252 6.60 15.33 14.68
N TYR A 253 6.84 14.04 14.98
CA TYR A 253 7.77 13.64 16.05
C TYR A 253 9.18 14.20 15.83
N LEU A 254 9.66 14.21 14.60
CA LEU A 254 10.98 14.74 14.27
C LEU A 254 11.05 16.27 14.42
N VAL A 255 9.98 16.98 14.02
CA VAL A 255 9.95 18.46 14.07
C VAL A 255 9.62 18.96 15.48
N ASP A 256 8.56 18.45 16.11
CA ASP A 256 8.05 19.01 17.37
C ASP A 256 8.74 18.43 18.61
N TYR A 257 9.14 17.15 18.58
CA TYR A 257 9.77 16.49 19.73
C TYR A 257 11.28 16.46 19.66
N LEU A 258 11.87 16.17 18.49
CA LEU A 258 13.32 16.15 18.28
C LEU A 258 13.89 17.47 17.77
N HIS A 259 13.03 18.44 17.41
CA HIS A 259 13.40 19.77 16.92
C HIS A 259 14.31 19.77 15.70
N LEU A 260 14.15 18.78 14.80
CA LEU A 260 14.85 18.76 13.53
C LEU A 260 14.25 19.79 12.56
N ASP A 261 15.09 20.34 11.68
CA ASP A 261 14.58 21.19 10.61
C ASP A 261 13.81 20.38 9.54
N THR A 262 13.00 21.09 8.78
CA THR A 262 12.12 20.48 7.75
C THR A 262 12.90 19.63 6.74
N THR A 263 14.14 20.01 6.40
CA THR A 263 14.95 19.25 5.43
C THR A 263 15.48 17.95 6.03
N GLN A 264 15.97 18.03 7.27
CA GLN A 264 16.41 16.86 8.02
C GLN A 264 15.25 15.88 8.23
N MET A 265 14.07 16.41 8.59
CA MET A 265 12.84 15.62 8.70
C MET A 265 12.54 14.88 7.37
N GLY A 266 12.49 15.60 6.25
CA GLY A 266 12.23 14.99 4.94
C GLY A 266 13.26 13.91 4.57
N PHE A 267 14.55 14.15 4.87
CA PHE A 267 15.61 13.16 4.68
C PHE A 267 15.36 11.91 5.54
N VAL A 268 15.10 12.06 6.84
CA VAL A 268 14.88 10.92 7.74
C VAL A 268 13.64 10.12 7.33
N VAL A 269 12.53 10.80 7.06
CA VAL A 269 11.25 10.15 6.70
C VAL A 269 11.37 9.37 5.37
N SER A 270 12.20 9.85 4.44
CA SER A 270 12.41 9.15 3.15
C SER A 270 12.95 7.73 3.32
N ALA A 271 13.61 7.44 4.43
CA ALA A 271 14.08 6.10 4.79
C ALA A 271 12.96 5.05 4.79
N ILE A 272 11.71 5.48 5.13
CA ILE A 272 10.55 4.59 5.15
C ILE A 272 10.31 4.00 3.75
N GLY A 273 10.32 4.85 2.73
CA GLY A 273 10.06 4.40 1.37
C GLY A 273 11.21 3.60 0.76
N PHE A 274 12.46 4.02 0.97
CA PHE A 274 13.60 3.28 0.45
C PHE A 274 13.78 1.91 1.12
N GLY A 275 13.64 1.84 2.46
CA GLY A 275 13.65 0.58 3.18
C GLY A 275 12.49 -0.32 2.77
N GLY A 276 11.28 0.24 2.68
CA GLY A 276 10.08 -0.49 2.29
C GLY A 276 10.14 -1.04 0.87
N PHE A 277 10.60 -0.24 -0.10
CA PHE A 277 10.79 -0.68 -1.47
C PHE A 277 11.68 -1.93 -1.55
N LEU A 278 12.82 -1.93 -0.87
CA LEU A 278 13.71 -3.09 -0.84
C LEU A 278 13.12 -4.27 -0.03
N GLY A 279 12.38 -3.97 1.04
CA GLY A 279 11.76 -4.97 1.90
C GLY A 279 10.67 -5.77 1.20
N GLU A 280 9.78 -5.11 0.45
CA GLU A 280 8.69 -5.76 -0.28
C GLU A 280 9.18 -6.82 -1.27
N PHE A 281 10.29 -6.56 -1.97
CA PHE A 281 10.91 -7.56 -2.83
C PHE A 281 11.74 -8.57 -2.05
N GLY A 282 12.59 -8.07 -1.15
CA GLY A 282 13.63 -8.88 -0.52
C GLY A 282 13.06 -9.96 0.38
N LEU A 283 12.11 -9.62 1.24
CA LEU A 283 11.57 -10.58 2.22
C LEU A 283 10.69 -11.65 1.58
N ALA A 284 9.92 -11.32 0.54
CA ALA A 284 9.17 -12.32 -0.21
C ALA A 284 10.12 -13.38 -0.81
N GLY A 285 11.21 -12.96 -1.43
CA GLY A 285 12.23 -13.85 -1.97
C GLY A 285 12.97 -14.67 -0.90
N VAL A 286 13.41 -14.03 0.19
CA VAL A 286 14.08 -14.74 1.32
C VAL A 286 13.16 -15.80 1.91
N SER A 287 11.85 -15.55 1.99
CA SER A 287 10.89 -16.49 2.57
C SER A 287 10.70 -17.79 1.77
N ASP A 288 11.07 -17.81 0.49
CA ASP A 288 11.08 -19.03 -0.32
C ASP A 288 12.13 -20.03 0.18
N PHE A 289 13.21 -19.54 0.76
CA PHE A 289 14.34 -20.34 1.26
C PHE A 289 14.24 -20.58 2.77
N ALA A 290 13.97 -19.52 3.55
CA ALA A 290 13.94 -19.59 5.02
C ALA A 290 12.61 -20.14 5.56
N GLY A 291 11.55 -20.11 4.75
CA GLY A 291 10.18 -20.45 5.16
C GLY A 291 9.35 -19.21 5.50
N ARG A 292 8.05 -19.27 5.22
CA ARG A 292 7.12 -18.15 5.40
C ARG A 292 6.98 -17.74 6.86
N ARG A 293 6.78 -18.71 7.72
CA ARG A 293 6.58 -18.49 9.16
C ARG A 293 7.81 -17.87 9.82
N LEU A 294 8.99 -18.43 9.57
CA LEU A 294 10.23 -17.92 10.17
C LEU A 294 10.50 -16.49 9.70
N THR A 295 10.40 -16.23 8.39
CA THR A 295 10.59 -14.89 7.82
C THR A 295 9.62 -13.89 8.42
N ALA A 296 8.34 -14.24 8.58
CA ALA A 296 7.34 -13.35 9.18
C ALA A 296 7.69 -13.00 10.63
N VAL A 297 8.02 -13.99 11.47
CA VAL A 297 8.39 -13.77 12.89
C VAL A 297 9.65 -12.92 13.00
N VAL A 298 10.71 -13.26 12.25
CA VAL A 298 11.97 -12.50 12.25
C VAL A 298 11.76 -11.06 11.78
N SER A 299 10.91 -10.86 10.79
CA SER A 299 10.61 -9.51 10.28
C SER A 299 9.83 -8.67 11.29
N PHE A 300 8.84 -9.22 11.98
CA PHE A 300 8.15 -8.49 13.04
C PHE A 300 9.09 -8.15 14.20
N VAL A 301 9.91 -9.09 14.64
CA VAL A 301 10.90 -8.87 15.71
C VAL A 301 11.94 -7.85 15.28
N GLY A 302 12.45 -7.95 14.03
CA GLY A 302 13.41 -6.99 13.47
C GLY A 302 12.81 -5.58 13.36
N ALA A 303 11.56 -5.46 12.91
CA ALA A 303 10.86 -4.18 12.88
C ALA A 303 10.66 -3.59 14.29
N ALA A 304 10.21 -4.41 15.25
CA ALA A 304 10.02 -3.98 16.63
C ALA A 304 11.34 -3.54 17.28
N ALA A 305 12.42 -4.30 17.08
CA ALA A 305 13.74 -3.94 17.59
C ALA A 305 14.25 -2.63 16.96
N ALA A 306 14.10 -2.46 15.64
CA ALA A 306 14.51 -1.24 14.96
C ALA A 306 13.69 -0.02 15.43
N LEU A 307 12.38 -0.18 15.67
CA LEU A 307 11.54 0.88 16.22
C LEU A 307 11.93 1.23 17.66
N TYR A 308 12.23 0.25 18.48
CA TYR A 308 12.72 0.47 19.83
C TYR A 308 14.03 1.26 19.82
N VAL A 309 14.99 0.87 18.95
CA VAL A 309 16.24 1.61 18.76
C VAL A 309 15.98 3.03 18.27
N PHE A 310 15.10 3.21 17.27
CA PHE A 310 14.72 4.52 16.75
C PHE A 310 14.22 5.45 17.86
N ALA A 311 13.40 4.95 18.77
CA ALA A 311 12.85 5.72 19.88
C ALA A 311 13.90 6.13 20.93
N GLN A 312 15.09 5.52 20.96
CA GLN A 312 16.20 5.88 21.86
C GLN A 312 17.18 6.86 21.21
N ILE A 313 17.08 7.08 19.89
CA ILE A 313 17.99 7.99 19.18
C ILE A 313 17.52 9.42 19.40
N GLY A 314 18.44 10.29 19.80
CA GLY A 314 18.19 11.74 19.84
C GLY A 314 18.21 12.38 18.45
N ALA A 315 18.44 13.70 18.37
CA ALA A 315 18.41 14.49 17.15
C ALA A 315 19.61 14.22 16.22
N SER A 316 19.81 12.96 15.81
CA SER A 316 20.85 12.53 14.85
C SER A 316 20.22 12.03 13.55
N PRO A 317 20.14 12.85 12.47
CA PRO A 317 19.42 12.51 11.25
C PRO A 317 19.92 11.21 10.61
N TRP A 318 21.22 10.94 10.59
CA TRP A 318 21.78 9.73 9.98
C TRP A 318 21.42 8.46 10.73
N LEU A 319 21.51 8.47 12.05
CA LEU A 319 21.14 7.30 12.86
C LEU A 319 19.63 7.04 12.80
N LEU A 320 18.83 8.11 12.84
CA LEU A 320 17.37 8.04 12.66
C LEU A 320 17.01 7.48 11.30
N PHE A 321 17.69 7.92 10.22
CA PHE A 321 17.49 7.39 8.86
C PHE A 321 17.79 5.90 8.81
N ILE A 322 18.93 5.44 9.33
CA ILE A 322 19.31 4.02 9.30
C ILE A 322 18.31 3.17 10.10
N ALA A 323 17.94 3.60 11.31
CA ALA A 323 16.99 2.87 12.13
C ALA A 323 15.61 2.77 11.46
N LEU A 324 15.15 3.86 10.85
CA LEU A 324 13.87 3.93 10.16
C LEU A 324 13.88 3.12 8.85
N PHE A 325 15.03 3.09 8.15
CA PHE A 325 15.22 2.25 6.96
C PHE A 325 15.12 0.76 7.32
N VAL A 326 15.81 0.31 8.38
CA VAL A 326 15.77 -1.09 8.82
C VAL A 326 14.38 -1.48 9.29
N LEU A 327 13.72 -0.60 10.08
CA LEU A 327 12.34 -0.79 10.50
C LEU A 327 11.42 -1.01 9.29
N SER A 328 11.52 -0.13 8.30
CA SER A 328 10.62 -0.13 7.15
C SER A 328 10.91 -1.27 6.18
N PHE A 329 12.17 -1.68 6.05
CA PHE A 329 12.55 -2.88 5.32
C PHE A 329 11.79 -4.11 5.83
N PHE A 330 11.76 -4.30 7.15
CA PHE A 330 11.02 -5.41 7.73
C PHE A 330 9.50 -5.19 7.70
N ALA A 331 9.02 -4.01 8.09
CA ALA A 331 7.58 -3.77 8.25
C ALA A 331 6.81 -3.75 6.92
N LEU A 332 7.32 -3.07 5.88
CA LEU A 332 6.71 -3.08 4.54
C LEU A 332 6.95 -4.41 3.83
N GLY A 333 8.10 -5.05 4.06
CA GLY A 333 8.34 -6.40 3.55
C GLY A 333 7.35 -7.45 4.08
N LEU A 334 6.84 -7.27 5.30
CA LEU A 334 5.74 -8.09 5.83
C LEU A 334 4.47 -7.92 4.99
N LEU A 335 4.17 -6.72 4.49
CA LEU A 335 3.00 -6.50 3.65
C LEU A 335 3.10 -7.30 2.35
N GLY A 336 4.25 -7.22 1.66
CA GLY A 336 4.51 -8.04 0.48
C GLY A 336 4.40 -9.54 0.76
N LEU A 337 4.89 -9.99 1.91
CA LEU A 337 4.84 -11.40 2.32
C LEU A 337 3.41 -11.89 2.59
N PHE A 338 2.61 -11.13 3.33
CA PHE A 338 1.25 -11.53 3.71
C PHE A 338 0.23 -11.34 2.58
N THR A 339 0.33 -10.28 1.79
CA THR A 339 -0.60 -10.04 0.67
C THR A 339 -0.20 -10.77 -0.62
N GLY A 340 1.01 -11.31 -0.67
CA GLY A 340 1.54 -12.10 -1.78
C GLY A 340 1.52 -13.61 -1.50
N PRO A 341 2.69 -14.21 -1.22
CA PRO A 341 2.82 -15.66 -1.16
C PRO A 341 1.97 -16.33 -0.08
N ILE A 342 1.91 -15.78 1.15
CA ILE A 342 1.15 -16.45 2.23
C ILE A 342 -0.36 -16.46 1.92
N ALA A 343 -0.94 -15.34 1.46
CA ALA A 343 -2.35 -15.30 1.10
C ALA A 343 -2.66 -16.23 -0.09
N THR A 344 -1.75 -16.31 -1.05
CA THR A 344 -1.89 -17.17 -2.23
C THR A 344 -1.86 -18.66 -1.87
N GLU A 345 -0.88 -19.06 -1.06
CA GLU A 345 -0.68 -20.46 -0.64
C GLU A 345 -1.74 -20.92 0.37
N ALA A 346 -2.29 -20.00 1.17
CA ALA A 346 -3.34 -20.29 2.15
C ALA A 346 -4.76 -20.30 1.55
N ALA A 347 -4.92 -19.78 0.36
CA ALA A 347 -6.22 -19.60 -0.28
C ALA A 347 -6.87 -20.95 -0.62
N PRO A 348 -8.17 -21.16 -0.33
CA PRO A 348 -8.90 -22.27 -0.90
C PRO A 348 -8.90 -22.25 -2.44
N VAL A 349 -9.02 -23.41 -3.06
CA VAL A 349 -9.00 -23.55 -4.52
C VAL A 349 -10.01 -22.60 -5.18
N GLY A 350 -9.54 -21.81 -6.15
CA GLY A 350 -10.35 -20.82 -6.87
C GLY A 350 -10.65 -19.51 -6.11
N LEU A 351 -10.10 -19.31 -4.90
CA LEU A 351 -10.35 -18.12 -4.07
C LEU A 351 -9.09 -17.27 -3.79
N VAL A 352 -8.02 -17.43 -4.56
CA VAL A 352 -6.75 -16.72 -4.37
C VAL A 352 -6.94 -15.21 -4.38
N ALA A 353 -7.61 -14.65 -5.39
CA ALA A 353 -7.86 -13.21 -5.46
C ALA A 353 -8.72 -12.69 -4.28
N SER A 354 -9.69 -13.51 -3.83
CA SER A 354 -10.51 -13.15 -2.67
C SER A 354 -9.72 -13.20 -1.36
N ALA A 355 -8.79 -14.15 -1.21
CA ALA A 355 -7.91 -14.24 -0.05
C ALA A 355 -6.96 -13.02 0.04
N ILE A 356 -6.30 -12.67 -1.08
CA ILE A 356 -5.47 -11.47 -1.16
C ILE A 356 -6.29 -10.21 -0.85
N GLY A 357 -7.49 -10.10 -1.44
CA GLY A 357 -8.35 -8.94 -1.25
C GLY A 357 -8.80 -8.74 0.21
N ILE A 358 -9.17 -9.82 0.92
CA ILE A 358 -9.60 -9.71 2.32
C ILE A 358 -8.44 -9.42 3.26
N VAL A 359 -7.27 -10.02 3.02
CA VAL A 359 -6.06 -9.76 3.80
C VAL A 359 -5.63 -8.30 3.64
N SER A 360 -5.53 -7.80 2.41
CA SER A 360 -5.18 -6.41 2.13
C SER A 360 -6.24 -5.44 2.64
N GLY A 361 -7.53 -5.72 2.39
CA GLY A 361 -8.63 -4.86 2.84
C GLY A 361 -8.71 -4.73 4.36
N THR A 362 -8.50 -5.82 5.10
CA THR A 362 -8.42 -5.77 6.57
C THR A 362 -7.26 -4.89 7.03
N GLY A 363 -6.09 -5.04 6.42
CA GLY A 363 -4.93 -4.22 6.71
C GLY A 363 -5.20 -2.73 6.45
N GLU A 364 -5.76 -2.38 5.30
CA GLU A 364 -6.04 -0.99 4.92
C GLU A 364 -7.10 -0.33 5.82
N ILE A 365 -8.24 -1.00 6.06
CA ILE A 365 -9.31 -0.42 6.87
C ILE A 365 -8.85 -0.20 8.32
N PHE A 366 -8.29 -1.21 8.95
CA PHE A 366 -7.96 -1.16 10.37
C PHE A 366 -6.53 -0.65 10.62
N GLY A 367 -5.55 -1.16 9.92
CA GLY A 367 -4.15 -0.78 10.07
C GLY A 367 -3.84 0.55 9.40
N GLY A 368 -4.28 0.74 8.15
CA GLY A 368 -4.07 1.97 7.39
C GLY A 368 -5.05 3.09 7.69
N GLY A 369 -6.25 2.76 8.19
CA GLY A 369 -7.32 3.71 8.48
C GLY A 369 -7.50 3.99 9.96
N VAL A 370 -7.92 2.99 10.74
CA VAL A 370 -8.27 3.16 12.17
C VAL A 370 -7.04 3.44 13.03
N ALA A 371 -5.93 2.74 12.81
CA ALA A 371 -4.75 2.88 13.66
C ALA A 371 -4.10 4.29 13.63
N PRO A 372 -3.95 4.99 12.47
CA PRO A 372 -3.50 6.38 12.46
C PRO A 372 -4.46 7.33 13.20
N ALA A 373 -5.77 7.11 13.13
CA ALA A 373 -6.75 7.91 13.88
C ALA A 373 -6.58 7.73 15.40
N ILE A 374 -6.36 6.50 15.87
CA ILE A 374 -6.05 6.21 17.27
C ILE A 374 -4.70 6.84 17.67
N ALA A 375 -3.68 6.74 16.82
CA ALA A 375 -2.38 7.34 17.06
C ALA A 375 -2.47 8.88 17.18
N GLY A 376 -3.29 9.52 16.35
CA GLY A 376 -3.54 10.95 16.44
C GLY A 376 -4.20 11.35 17.77
N PHE A 377 -5.17 10.54 18.25
CA PHE A 377 -5.75 10.73 19.57
C PHE A 377 -4.69 10.58 20.69
N ILE A 378 -3.86 9.55 20.62
CA ILE A 378 -2.76 9.32 21.57
C ILE A 378 -1.78 10.51 21.57
N ALA A 379 -1.35 10.95 20.38
CA ALA A 379 -0.45 12.10 20.24
C ALA A 379 -1.01 13.37 20.88
N GLN A 380 -2.31 13.62 20.70
CA GLN A 380 -2.98 14.81 21.21
C GLN A 380 -3.14 14.83 22.74
N HIS A 381 -3.42 13.70 23.37
CA HIS A 381 -3.76 13.63 24.79
C HIS A 381 -2.63 13.17 25.70
N TYR A 382 -1.72 12.35 25.17
CA TYR A 382 -0.64 11.73 25.93
C TYR A 382 0.76 12.18 25.50
N GLY A 383 0.86 12.72 24.27
CA GLY A 383 2.11 13.16 23.67
C GLY A 383 2.53 12.30 22.50
N ILE A 384 3.20 12.93 21.52
CA ILE A 384 3.52 12.31 20.23
C ILE A 384 4.46 11.10 20.36
N GLN A 385 5.34 11.09 21.36
CA GLN A 385 6.27 9.98 21.62
C GLN A 385 5.55 8.65 21.93
N PHE A 386 4.34 8.70 22.48
CA PHE A 386 3.56 7.49 22.80
C PHE A 386 2.98 6.81 21.55
N THR A 387 2.95 7.49 20.40
CA THR A 387 2.57 6.89 19.12
C THR A 387 3.57 5.84 18.67
N LEU A 388 4.86 6.01 18.98
CA LEU A 388 5.90 5.02 18.71
C LEU A 388 5.67 3.74 19.55
N GLN A 389 5.24 3.92 20.82
CA GLN A 389 4.92 2.78 21.69
C GLN A 389 3.68 2.03 21.22
N PHE A 390 2.66 2.75 20.73
CA PHE A 390 1.47 2.15 20.12
C PHE A 390 1.83 1.32 18.88
N ALA A 391 2.66 1.87 17.97
CA ALA A 391 3.17 1.17 16.81
C ALA A 391 4.00 -0.07 17.19
N LEU A 392 4.86 0.06 18.22
CA LEU A 392 5.66 -1.04 18.77
C LEU A 392 4.76 -2.17 19.30
N GLY A 393 3.71 -1.83 20.04
CA GLY A 393 2.71 -2.79 20.50
C GLY A 393 2.06 -3.56 19.36
N GLY A 394 1.71 -2.88 18.27
CA GLY A 394 1.20 -3.51 17.04
C GLY A 394 2.20 -4.51 16.44
N LEU A 395 3.48 -4.15 16.32
CA LEU A 395 4.52 -5.05 15.80
C LEU A 395 4.74 -6.27 16.70
N ILE A 396 4.74 -6.10 18.02
CA ILE A 396 4.86 -7.21 18.98
C ILE A 396 3.65 -8.14 18.88
N CYS A 397 2.43 -7.60 18.82
CA CYS A 397 1.22 -8.40 18.61
C CYS A 397 1.29 -9.17 17.28
N GLY A 398 1.77 -8.53 16.22
CA GLY A 398 1.99 -9.17 14.92
C GLY A 398 3.00 -10.31 14.99
N ALA A 399 4.10 -10.15 15.74
CA ALA A 399 5.08 -11.20 15.99
C ALA A 399 4.44 -12.40 16.67
N LEU A 400 3.61 -12.18 17.70
CA LEU A 400 2.87 -13.24 18.39
C LEU A 400 1.91 -13.96 17.43
N VAL A 401 1.12 -13.23 16.64
CA VAL A 401 0.23 -13.80 15.63
C VAL A 401 1.00 -14.65 14.62
N ALA A 402 2.16 -14.15 14.14
CA ALA A 402 2.99 -14.86 13.16
C ALA A 402 3.54 -16.20 13.69
N THR A 403 3.72 -16.37 15.00
CA THR A 403 4.14 -17.67 15.58
C THR A 403 3.11 -18.78 15.38
N PHE A 404 1.84 -18.45 15.18
CA PHE A 404 0.76 -19.41 14.95
C PHE A 404 0.56 -19.78 13.48
N LEU A 405 1.28 -19.16 12.55
CA LEU A 405 1.23 -19.49 11.12
C LEU A 405 1.67 -20.95 10.89
N VAL A 406 0.97 -21.61 10.01
CA VAL A 406 1.40 -22.92 9.48
C VAL A 406 2.33 -22.64 8.30
N GLU A 407 3.48 -23.31 8.25
CA GLU A 407 4.45 -23.16 7.16
C GLU A 407 3.84 -23.62 5.82
N THR A 408 3.90 -22.76 4.83
CA THR A 408 3.30 -22.98 3.49
C THR A 408 4.33 -22.96 2.37
N ALA A 409 5.60 -22.59 2.63
CA ALA A 409 6.63 -22.57 1.60
C ALA A 409 6.79 -23.94 0.94
N PRO A 410 6.66 -24.05 -0.39
CA PRO A 410 6.61 -25.34 -1.10
C PRO A 410 7.79 -26.26 -0.78
N ARG A 411 9.01 -25.69 -0.68
CA ARG A 411 10.23 -26.43 -0.35
C ARG A 411 10.19 -27.04 1.06
N HIS A 412 9.65 -26.33 2.03
CA HIS A 412 9.55 -26.79 3.42
C HIS A 412 8.42 -27.82 3.60
N VAL A 413 7.32 -27.65 2.87
CA VAL A 413 6.20 -28.61 2.85
C VAL A 413 6.63 -29.91 2.20
N ALA A 414 7.32 -29.86 1.04
CA ALA A 414 7.85 -31.04 0.37
C ALA A 414 8.84 -31.83 1.22
N ARG A 415 9.78 -31.17 1.92
CA ARG A 415 10.70 -31.83 2.87
C ARG A 415 10.00 -32.55 4.00
N ARG A 416 8.92 -31.96 4.56
CA ARG A 416 8.11 -32.62 5.62
C ARG A 416 7.34 -33.81 5.12
N ALA A 417 6.94 -33.81 3.84
CA ALA A 417 6.22 -34.91 3.20
C ALA A 417 7.15 -36.02 2.68
N GLY A 418 8.48 -35.91 2.87
CA GLY A 418 9.46 -36.90 2.38
C GLY A 418 9.64 -36.92 0.85
N ALA A 419 9.14 -35.88 0.13
CA ALA A 419 9.30 -35.78 -1.31
C ALA A 419 10.69 -35.23 -1.69
N PRO A 420 11.29 -35.67 -2.82
CA PRO A 420 12.56 -35.13 -3.29
C PRO A 420 12.42 -33.63 -3.56
N ALA A 421 13.46 -32.86 -3.21
CA ALA A 421 13.49 -31.41 -3.39
C ALA A 421 13.27 -31.07 -4.88
N VAL A 422 12.23 -30.31 -5.16
CA VAL A 422 12.04 -29.67 -6.47
C VAL A 422 13.15 -28.61 -6.61
N GLN A 423 14.02 -28.82 -7.62
CA GLN A 423 15.11 -27.90 -7.97
C GLN A 423 14.57 -26.61 -8.58
#